data_8db819ddc6a1a60dfdae9dae2e3af69d
#
_entry.id   8db819ddc6a1a60dfdae9dae2e3af69d
#
_cell.length_a   1.000
_cell.length_b   1.000
_cell.length_c   1.000
_cell.angle_alpha   90.00
_cell.angle_beta   90.00
_cell.angle_gamma   90.00
#
_symmetry.space_group_name_H-M   'P 1'
#
loop_
_entity.id
_entity.type
_entity.pdbx_description
1 polymer ?
#
loop_
_entity_poly.entity_id
_entity_poly.type
_entity_poly.pdbx_seq_one_letter_code
_entity_poly.pdbx_strand_id
1 'polypeptide(L)'
;EIHCAQFPGSLVGPIFSEQTAVTMRHHALEAGCFVICSTGWLDPDDYASITAEPSLHRAFQGGCHTAVISPEGRYLAGPLPDGEGLAIADLDLALITKRKRMMDSVGHYSRPELLSLQINSTPALPVQDMSTASVPMESAAVADALSPVEAMNHV
;
A
#
# COMPACT_ATOMS: atom_id res chain seq x y z
N GLU A 1 1.13 -8.13 10.82
CA GLU A 1 1.81 -9.40 10.51
C GLU A 1 1.39 -9.98 9.16
N ILE A 2 0.13 -9.83 8.79
CA ILE A 2 -0.41 -10.23 7.49
C ILE A 2 -1.09 -9.02 6.88
N HIS A 3 -0.66 -8.64 5.69
CA HIS A 3 -1.30 -7.60 4.88
C HIS A 3 -2.22 -8.26 3.86
N CYS A 4 -3.50 -7.90 3.89
CA CYS A 4 -4.48 -8.34 2.90
C CYS A 4 -4.62 -7.24 1.85
N ALA A 5 -4.23 -7.54 0.63
CA ALA A 5 -4.28 -6.62 -0.50
C ALA A 5 -5.34 -7.09 -1.51
N GLN A 6 -6.13 -6.16 -2.00
CA GLN A 6 -7.15 -6.45 -3.00
C GLN A 6 -7.04 -5.45 -4.16
N PHE A 7 -7.01 -5.97 -5.37
CA PHE A 7 -6.93 -5.18 -6.59
C PHE A 7 -8.03 -5.54 -7.58
N PRO A 8 -8.43 -4.60 -8.42
CA PRO A 8 -9.47 -4.87 -9.43
C PRO A 8 -9.04 -5.88 -10.50
N GLY A 9 -7.74 -6.15 -10.65
CA GLY A 9 -7.23 -7.06 -11.68
C GLY A 9 -7.23 -6.43 -13.06
N SER A 10 -8.32 -6.57 -13.77
CA SER A 10 -8.41 -6.26 -15.20
C SER A 10 -8.97 -4.86 -15.46
N LEU A 11 -8.21 -3.80 -15.26
CA LEU A 11 -8.62 -2.43 -15.65
C LEU A 11 -7.50 -1.61 -16.30
N VAL A 12 -6.28 -2.12 -16.29
CA VAL A 12 -5.09 -1.40 -16.78
C VAL A 12 -4.44 -2.14 -17.94
N GLY A 13 -4.91 -3.35 -18.23
CA GLY A 13 -4.34 -4.24 -19.22
C GLY A 13 -3.21 -5.14 -18.68
N PRO A 14 -2.50 -5.84 -19.55
CA PRO A 14 -1.58 -6.92 -19.18
C PRO A 14 -0.42 -6.50 -18.25
N ILE A 15 0.00 -5.24 -18.29
CA ILE A 15 1.07 -4.72 -17.43
C ILE A 15 0.69 -4.72 -15.94
N PHE A 16 -0.60 -4.75 -15.63
CA PHE A 16 -1.07 -4.64 -14.25
C PHE A 16 -0.63 -5.81 -13.37
N SER A 17 -0.58 -7.02 -13.92
CA SER A 17 -0.09 -8.21 -13.20
C SER A 17 1.38 -8.01 -12.76
N GLU A 18 2.22 -7.47 -13.63
CA GLU A 18 3.62 -7.20 -13.32
C GLU A 18 3.78 -6.09 -12.28
N GLN A 19 3.00 -5.01 -12.41
CA GLN A 19 2.98 -3.93 -11.41
C GLN A 19 2.52 -4.43 -10.04
N THR A 20 1.49 -5.28 -9.99
CA THR A 20 1.03 -5.92 -8.76
C THR A 20 2.11 -6.81 -8.16
N ALA A 21 2.79 -7.61 -8.99
CA ALA A 21 3.89 -8.48 -8.58
C ALA A 21 4.99 -7.71 -7.85
N VAL A 22 5.47 -6.63 -8.47
CA VAL A 22 6.54 -5.79 -7.90
C VAL A 22 6.07 -5.14 -6.61
N THR A 23 4.89 -4.52 -6.61
CA THR A 23 4.35 -3.80 -5.46
C THR A 23 4.17 -4.72 -4.25
N MET A 24 3.57 -5.90 -4.44
CA MET A 24 3.26 -6.80 -3.33
C MET A 24 4.51 -7.46 -2.76
N ARG A 25 5.44 -7.84 -3.61
CA ARG A 25 6.71 -8.43 -3.16
C ARG A 25 7.59 -7.42 -2.44
N HIS A 26 7.65 -6.19 -2.96
CA HIS A 26 8.36 -5.09 -2.31
C HIS A 26 7.74 -4.77 -0.94
N HIS A 27 6.41 -4.65 -0.88
CA HIS A 27 5.71 -4.40 0.38
C HIS A 27 5.98 -5.49 1.43
N ALA A 28 5.89 -6.77 1.03
CA ALA A 28 6.19 -7.89 1.92
C ALA A 28 7.62 -7.82 2.49
N LEU A 29 8.58 -7.53 1.62
CA LEU A 29 10.00 -7.45 1.96
C LEU A 29 10.29 -6.27 2.90
N GLU A 30 9.76 -5.09 2.61
CA GLU A 30 10.07 -3.87 3.33
C GLU A 30 9.33 -3.79 4.67
N ALA A 31 8.06 -4.19 4.70
CA ALA A 31 7.27 -4.27 5.94
C ALA A 31 7.58 -5.49 6.80
N GLY A 32 8.30 -6.48 6.25
CA GLY A 32 8.61 -7.74 6.94
C GLY A 32 7.35 -8.52 7.32
N CYS A 33 6.34 -8.56 6.45
CA CYS A 33 5.05 -9.19 6.69
C CYS A 33 4.68 -10.16 5.56
N PHE A 34 3.74 -11.07 5.82
CA PHE A 34 3.09 -11.81 4.75
C PHE A 34 2.13 -10.91 4.00
N VAL A 35 1.99 -11.15 2.70
CA VAL A 35 0.98 -10.49 1.87
C VAL A 35 0.08 -11.55 1.25
N ILE A 36 -1.21 -11.45 1.50
CA ILE A 36 -2.25 -12.20 0.83
C ILE A 36 -2.89 -11.26 -0.17
N CYS A 37 -2.59 -11.48 -1.44
CA CYS A 37 -3.08 -10.66 -2.53
C CYS A 37 -4.21 -11.39 -3.26
N SER A 38 -5.34 -10.74 -3.41
CA SER A 38 -6.41 -11.17 -4.30
C SER A 38 -6.61 -10.15 -5.41
N THR A 39 -6.83 -10.65 -6.63
CA THR A 39 -7.15 -9.81 -7.78
C THR A 39 -8.48 -10.24 -8.35
N GLY A 40 -9.31 -9.28 -8.76
CA GLY A 40 -10.51 -9.56 -9.52
C GLY A 40 -10.14 -10.11 -10.90
N TRP A 41 -11.00 -10.94 -11.43
CA TRP A 41 -10.93 -11.41 -12.81
C TRP A 41 -12.28 -11.20 -13.48
N LEU A 42 -12.24 -10.82 -14.73
CA LEU A 42 -13.41 -10.59 -15.54
C LEU A 42 -13.40 -11.58 -16.71
N ASP A 43 -14.47 -12.34 -16.84
CA ASP A 43 -14.60 -13.28 -17.96
C ASP A 43 -14.67 -12.50 -19.29
N PRO A 44 -13.91 -12.92 -20.31
CA PRO A 44 -13.98 -12.30 -21.64
C PRO A 44 -15.38 -12.26 -22.24
N ASP A 45 -16.22 -13.21 -21.91
CA ASP A 45 -17.61 -13.25 -22.37
C ASP A 45 -18.47 -12.12 -21.78
N ASP A 46 -18.05 -11.55 -20.64
CA ASP A 46 -18.75 -10.46 -19.98
C ASP A 46 -18.30 -9.07 -20.43
N TYR A 47 -17.22 -8.95 -21.23
CA TYR A 47 -16.70 -7.64 -21.65
C TYR A 47 -17.75 -6.79 -22.36
N ALA A 48 -18.57 -7.40 -23.20
CA ALA A 48 -19.62 -6.70 -23.93
C ALA A 48 -20.75 -6.15 -23.03
N SER A 49 -20.91 -6.70 -21.82
CA SER A 49 -21.87 -6.20 -20.83
C SER A 49 -21.41 -4.90 -20.17
N ILE A 50 -20.08 -4.67 -20.12
CA ILE A 50 -19.48 -3.49 -19.52
C ILE A 50 -19.34 -2.37 -20.52
N THR A 51 -18.91 -2.67 -21.73
CA THR A 51 -18.78 -1.68 -22.81
C THR A 51 -19.02 -2.30 -24.19
N ALA A 52 -19.77 -1.59 -25.01
CA ALA A 52 -20.00 -1.97 -26.41
C ALA A 52 -18.79 -1.64 -27.32
N GLU A 53 -17.78 -0.94 -26.80
CA GLU A 53 -16.60 -0.52 -27.55
C GLU A 53 -15.49 -1.58 -27.49
N PRO A 54 -15.24 -2.37 -28.57
CA PRO A 54 -14.29 -3.48 -28.52
C PRO A 54 -12.84 -3.05 -28.29
N SER A 55 -12.48 -1.82 -28.63
CA SER A 55 -11.13 -1.30 -28.42
C SER A 55 -10.76 -1.21 -26.93
N LEU A 56 -11.76 -1.06 -26.06
CA LEU A 56 -11.58 -1.01 -24.61
C LEU A 56 -11.46 -2.40 -23.97
N HIS A 57 -11.90 -3.47 -24.66
CA HIS A 57 -11.82 -4.83 -24.13
C HIS A 57 -10.39 -5.25 -23.79
N ARG A 58 -9.38 -4.68 -24.46
CA ARG A 58 -7.97 -4.95 -24.16
C ARG A 58 -7.58 -4.52 -22.74
N ALA A 59 -8.23 -3.50 -22.18
CA ALA A 59 -7.97 -3.05 -20.82
C ALA A 59 -8.48 -4.04 -19.77
N PHE A 60 -9.40 -4.93 -20.14
CA PHE A 60 -9.96 -5.94 -19.24
C PHE A 60 -9.18 -7.26 -19.26
N GLN A 61 -8.28 -7.43 -20.22
CA GLN A 61 -7.50 -8.66 -20.39
C GLN A 61 -6.35 -8.73 -19.41
N GLY A 62 -6.10 -9.90 -18.86
CA GLY A 62 -4.98 -10.14 -17.96
C GLY A 62 -5.18 -9.47 -16.60
N GLY A 63 -4.09 -9.32 -15.87
CA GLY A 63 -4.08 -8.60 -14.59
C GLY A 63 -4.31 -9.49 -13.38
N CYS A 64 -4.60 -10.78 -13.55
CA CYS A 64 -4.64 -11.71 -12.43
C CYS A 64 -3.27 -11.84 -11.76
N HIS A 65 -3.25 -11.70 -10.45
CA HIS A 65 -2.05 -11.88 -9.64
C HIS A 65 -2.39 -12.32 -8.23
N THR A 66 -3.39 -13.17 -8.08
CA THR A 66 -3.75 -13.74 -6.79
C THR A 66 -2.62 -14.62 -6.29
N ALA A 67 -2.08 -14.27 -5.11
CA ALA A 67 -0.90 -14.93 -4.58
C ALA A 67 -0.79 -14.77 -3.06
N VAL A 68 -0.02 -15.66 -2.45
CA VAL A 68 0.46 -15.55 -1.06
C VAL A 68 1.96 -15.36 -1.08
N ILE A 69 2.45 -14.33 -0.41
CA ILE A 69 3.84 -13.87 -0.46
C ILE A 69 4.42 -13.86 0.96
N SER A 70 5.62 -14.39 1.12
CA SER A 70 6.35 -14.43 2.40
C SER A 70 7.00 -13.08 2.72
N PRO A 71 7.39 -12.84 4.00
CA PRO A 71 8.16 -11.65 4.40
C PRO A 71 9.51 -11.50 3.68
N GLU A 72 9.95 -12.52 2.96
CA GLU A 72 11.17 -12.49 2.13
C GLU A 72 10.88 -12.10 0.67
N GLY A 73 9.63 -11.72 0.34
CA GLY A 73 9.21 -11.36 -1.01
C GLY A 73 9.08 -12.55 -1.97
N ARG A 74 9.00 -13.77 -1.45
CA ARG A 74 8.85 -15.00 -2.24
C ARG A 74 7.40 -15.44 -2.30
N TYR A 75 6.98 -15.95 -3.44
CA TYR A 75 5.69 -16.60 -3.55
C TYR A 75 5.68 -17.92 -2.77
N LEU A 76 4.67 -18.08 -1.92
CA LEU A 76 4.33 -19.34 -1.24
C LEU A 76 3.25 -20.08 -2.02
N ALA A 77 2.32 -19.35 -2.63
CA ALA A 77 1.32 -19.87 -3.54
C ALA A 77 1.00 -18.85 -4.62
N GLY A 78 0.67 -19.30 -5.81
CA GLY A 78 0.46 -18.42 -6.96
C GLY A 78 1.77 -17.88 -7.57
N PRO A 79 1.73 -16.83 -8.40
CA PRO A 79 0.50 -16.17 -8.84
C PRO A 79 -0.40 -17.10 -9.66
N LEU A 80 -1.70 -16.97 -9.52
CA LEU A 80 -2.66 -17.71 -10.32
C LEU A 80 -2.71 -17.13 -11.75
N PRO A 81 -2.94 -18.00 -12.75
CA PRO A 81 -3.25 -17.54 -14.09
C PRO A 81 -4.60 -16.82 -14.13
N ASP A 82 -4.91 -16.21 -15.27
CA ASP A 82 -6.23 -15.65 -15.53
C ASP A 82 -7.31 -16.71 -15.34
N GLY A 83 -8.38 -16.32 -14.64
CA GLY A 83 -9.48 -17.20 -14.28
C GLY A 83 -9.78 -17.22 -12.79
N GLU A 84 -10.77 -17.99 -12.40
CA GLU A 84 -11.13 -18.24 -11.02
C GLU A 84 -10.16 -19.26 -10.38
N GLY A 85 -9.84 -19.07 -9.11
CA GLY A 85 -8.96 -20.00 -8.40
C GLY A 85 -8.69 -19.61 -6.97
N LEU A 86 -7.98 -20.51 -6.27
CA LEU A 86 -7.58 -20.34 -4.88
C LEU A 86 -6.06 -20.49 -4.74
N ALA A 87 -5.40 -19.53 -4.12
CA ALA A 87 -4.01 -19.64 -3.69
C ALA A 87 -4.00 -19.94 -2.18
N ILE A 88 -3.47 -21.12 -1.79
CA ILE A 88 -3.45 -21.58 -0.42
C ILE A 88 -2.01 -21.86 0.00
N ALA A 89 -1.61 -21.38 1.17
CA ALA A 89 -0.29 -21.64 1.75
C ALA A 89 -0.34 -21.68 3.26
N ASP A 90 0.57 -22.45 3.86
CA ASP A 90 0.85 -22.40 5.28
C ASP A 90 1.82 -21.24 5.59
N LEU A 91 1.55 -20.49 6.66
CA LEU A 91 2.32 -19.33 7.04
C LEU A 91 3.12 -19.60 8.31
N ASP A 92 4.45 -19.69 8.19
CA ASP A 92 5.33 -19.72 9.36
C ASP A 92 5.54 -18.30 9.90
N LEU A 93 4.78 -17.94 10.93
CA LEU A 93 4.83 -16.59 11.52
C LEU A 93 6.21 -16.26 12.14
N ALA A 94 7.07 -17.26 12.41
CA ALA A 94 8.41 -17.00 12.90
C ALA A 94 9.29 -16.27 11.86
N LEU A 95 8.96 -16.38 10.58
CA LEU A 95 9.64 -15.63 9.51
C LEU A 95 9.49 -14.10 9.68
N ILE A 96 8.38 -13.61 10.23
CA ILE A 96 8.18 -12.20 10.52
C ILE A 96 9.22 -11.70 11.51
N THR A 97 9.38 -12.42 12.62
CA THR A 97 10.36 -12.08 13.65
C THR A 97 11.78 -12.13 13.09
N LYS A 98 12.10 -13.17 12.32
CA LYS A 98 13.40 -13.31 11.66
C LYS A 98 13.67 -12.13 10.73
N ARG A 99 12.70 -11.75 9.91
CA ARG A 99 12.86 -10.66 8.95
C ARG A 99 13.03 -9.31 9.64
N LYS A 100 12.22 -9.00 10.64
CA LYS A 100 12.31 -7.76 11.41
C LYS A 100 13.61 -7.61 12.21
N ARG A 101 14.22 -8.73 12.63
CA ARG A 101 15.56 -8.69 13.23
C ARG A 101 16.67 -8.35 12.22
N MET A 102 16.47 -8.67 10.96
CA MET A 102 17.43 -8.29 9.91
C MET A 102 17.28 -6.84 9.46
N MET A 103 16.03 -6.36 9.40
CA MET A 103 15.70 -5.00 8.97
C MET A 103 14.47 -4.51 9.72
N ASP A 104 14.70 -3.60 10.65
CA ASP A 104 13.65 -2.97 11.47
C ASP A 104 13.52 -1.49 11.09
N SER A 105 12.67 -1.24 10.10
CA SER A 105 12.48 0.10 9.52
C SER A 105 11.87 1.09 10.50
N VAL A 106 11.10 0.60 11.48
CA VAL A 106 10.37 1.44 12.45
C VAL A 106 11.17 1.66 13.74
N GLY A 107 12.05 0.71 14.10
CA GLY A 107 12.88 0.80 15.29
C GLY A 107 14.30 1.24 14.97
N HIS A 108 15.17 0.26 14.75
CA HIS A 108 16.62 0.48 14.63
C HIS A 108 17.05 1.40 13.48
N TYR A 109 16.33 1.34 12.35
CA TYR A 109 16.62 2.17 11.17
C TYR A 109 15.76 3.43 11.08
N SER A 110 14.89 3.69 12.06
CA SER A 110 14.09 4.91 12.05
C SER A 110 14.95 6.15 12.27
N ARG A 111 14.58 7.23 11.61
CA ARG A 111 15.25 8.54 11.70
C ARG A 111 14.21 9.59 12.12
N PRO A 112 13.74 9.55 13.40
CA PRO A 112 12.73 10.47 13.89
C PRO A 112 13.18 11.94 13.87
N GLU A 113 14.49 12.17 13.87
CA GLU A 113 15.06 13.50 13.71
C GLU A 113 14.94 14.07 12.28
N LEU A 114 14.65 13.22 11.28
CA LEU A 114 14.46 13.63 9.89
C LEU A 114 13.02 13.50 9.44
N LEU A 115 12.29 12.51 9.95
CA LEU A 115 10.94 12.17 9.50
C LEU A 115 10.03 11.95 10.70
N SER A 116 8.88 12.62 10.69
CA SER A 116 7.83 12.41 11.68
C SER A 116 6.48 12.20 10.99
N LEU A 117 5.63 11.34 11.58
CA LEU A 117 4.27 11.13 11.14
C LEU A 117 3.32 12.00 11.96
N GLN A 118 2.57 12.85 11.29
CA GLN A 118 1.47 13.60 11.91
C GLN A 118 0.15 12.86 11.68
N ILE A 119 -0.57 12.59 12.75
CA ILE A 119 -1.84 11.87 12.69
C ILE A 119 -2.95 12.83 13.15
N ASN A 120 -3.95 13.06 12.30
CA ASN A 120 -5.19 13.69 12.70
C ASN A 120 -6.13 12.62 13.28
N SER A 121 -6.33 12.62 14.57
CA SER A 121 -7.23 11.71 15.29
C SER A 121 -8.63 12.29 15.48
N THR A 122 -8.93 13.46 14.93
CA THR A 122 -10.27 14.06 15.01
C THR A 122 -11.25 13.16 14.26
N PRO A 123 -12.39 12.78 14.88
CA PRO A 123 -13.39 11.98 14.19
C PRO A 123 -13.90 12.68 12.93
N ALA A 124 -13.85 12.01 11.80
CA ALA A 124 -14.47 12.48 10.57
C ALA A 124 -15.96 12.16 10.62
N LEU A 125 -16.77 13.17 10.88
CA LEU A 125 -18.24 13.02 10.87
C LEU A 125 -18.75 13.06 9.43
N PRO A 126 -19.69 12.19 9.03
CA PRO A 126 -20.27 12.19 7.70
C PRO A 126 -21.05 13.47 7.37
N VAL A 127 -21.47 14.21 8.38
CA VAL A 127 -22.10 15.52 8.27
C VAL A 127 -21.44 16.46 9.28
N GLN A 128 -20.92 17.56 8.80
CA GLN A 128 -20.36 18.64 9.64
C GLN A 128 -21.19 19.90 9.40
N ASP A 129 -21.70 20.50 10.48
CA ASP A 129 -22.34 21.80 10.39
C ASP A 129 -21.27 22.90 10.35
N MET A 130 -21.06 23.44 9.16
CA MET A 130 -20.08 24.52 8.96
C MET A 130 -20.57 25.87 9.45
N SER A 131 -21.83 26.00 9.84
CA SER A 131 -22.41 27.27 10.31
C SER A 131 -21.93 27.65 11.71
N THR A 132 -21.46 26.66 12.49
CA THR A 132 -20.96 26.84 13.86
C THR A 132 -19.44 26.78 13.99
N ALA A 133 -18.73 26.52 12.88
CA ALA A 133 -17.28 26.50 12.87
C ALA A 133 -16.73 27.93 12.86
N SER A 134 -16.63 28.55 14.05
CA SER A 134 -15.69 29.63 14.26
C SER A 134 -14.29 29.04 14.07
N VAL A 135 -13.65 29.34 12.96
CA VAL A 135 -12.27 28.98 12.67
C VAL A 135 -11.39 29.54 13.80
N PRO A 136 -10.75 28.73 14.63
CA PRO A 136 -9.68 29.23 15.47
C PRO A 136 -8.52 29.59 14.54
N MET A 137 -8.32 30.85 14.29
CA MET A 137 -7.12 31.33 13.63
C MET A 137 -5.97 31.29 14.64
N GLU A 138 -5.44 30.12 14.92
CA GLU A 138 -4.15 29.92 15.57
C GLU A 138 -3.07 29.62 14.51
N SER A 139 -2.73 30.64 13.73
CA SER A 139 -1.52 30.64 12.89
C SER A 139 -0.44 31.54 13.48
N ALA A 140 -0.33 31.61 14.79
CA ALA A 140 0.68 32.46 15.44
C ALA A 140 1.85 31.71 16.11
N ALA A 141 1.83 30.39 16.13
CA ALA A 141 2.86 29.64 16.87
C ALA A 141 3.96 29.00 15.99
N VAL A 142 3.92 29.15 14.67
CA VAL A 142 4.98 28.59 13.80
C VAL A 142 6.03 29.64 13.40
N ALA A 143 5.79 30.91 13.66
CA ALA A 143 6.72 31.97 13.29
C ALA A 143 7.89 32.16 14.28
N ASP A 144 7.81 31.59 15.49
CA ASP A 144 8.82 31.82 16.53
C ASP A 144 9.85 30.67 16.68
N ALA A 145 9.75 29.65 15.84
CA ALA A 145 10.70 28.52 15.82
C ALA A 145 11.84 28.65 14.79
N LEU A 146 11.85 29.75 14.04
CA LEU A 146 12.91 30.07 13.07
C LEU A 146 13.65 31.34 13.49
N SER A 147 14.25 31.34 14.68
CA SER A 147 15.29 32.32 15.00
C SER A 147 16.60 31.91 14.32
N PRO A 148 17.33 32.87 13.75
CA PRO A 148 18.51 32.57 12.95
C PRO A 148 19.61 31.99 13.81
N VAL A 149 20.28 30.97 13.28
CA VAL A 149 21.55 30.47 13.78
C VAL A 149 22.53 31.62 13.79
N GLU A 150 22.83 32.18 14.97
CA GLU A 150 23.90 33.14 15.12
C GLU A 150 25.22 32.47 14.76
N ALA A 151 25.94 33.15 13.90
CA ALA A 151 27.26 32.82 13.43
C ALA A 151 28.24 32.56 14.60
N MET A 152 28.75 31.35 14.70
CA MET A 152 30.00 31.10 15.40
C MET A 152 31.16 31.53 14.50
N ASN A 153 31.50 32.83 14.59
CA ASN A 153 32.87 33.29 14.41
C ASN A 153 33.47 33.40 15.83
N HIS A 154 34.47 32.57 16.11
CA HIS A 154 35.71 33.00 16.76
C HIS A 154 36.60 31.80 17.10
N VAL A 155 37.83 31.92 16.54
CA VAL A 155 39.12 31.25 16.83
C VAL A 155 39.33 29.88 16.22
#